data_a2f5b31324a5d92f1c889ff86a293d48
#
_entry.id   a2f5b31324a5d92f1c889ff86a293d48
#
_cell.length_a   1.000
_cell.length_b   1.000
_cell.length_c   1.000
_cell.angle_alpha   90.00
_cell.angle_beta   90.00
_cell.angle_gamma   90.00
#
_symmetry.space_group_name_H-M   'P 1'
#
loop_
_entity.id
_entity.type
_entity.pdbx_description
1 polymer ?
#
loop_
_entity_poly.entity_id
_entity_poly.type
_entity_poly.pdbx_seq_one_letter_code
_entity_poly.pdbx_strand_id
1 'polypeptide(L)'
;MQSPPVSKCAFHNSRTIAQLIYLAGVLLSTVHCPSCSCVDTKVIDSRESEEGAAIRRRRSCTDCGYRFTTYERLENQPLFVIKRDGARQPFDRAKVASGIQAAVKGRPVEDIDIMAMVERIEDKLRLVGGDVTTYDVGHSVLDELRAADEVAYMRFASVYKNFDDAADFRREFALLQKRSTRA
;
A
#
# COMPACT_ATOMS: atom_id res chain seq x y z
N MET A 1 -9.37 -43.68 -22.08
CA MET A 1 -9.31 -42.25 -21.74
C MET A 1 -8.39 -41.60 -22.75
N GLN A 2 -8.93 -41.03 -23.81
CA GLN A 2 -8.14 -40.39 -24.87
C GLN A 2 -7.87 -38.94 -24.44
N SER A 3 -6.58 -38.57 -24.45
CA SER A 3 -6.13 -37.18 -24.25
C SER A 3 -6.73 -36.31 -25.38
N PRO A 4 -7.24 -35.10 -25.08
CA PRO A 4 -7.73 -34.20 -26.10
C PRO A 4 -6.56 -33.78 -27.02
N PRO A 5 -6.81 -33.56 -28.31
CA PRO A 5 -5.77 -33.15 -29.24
C PRO A 5 -5.21 -31.78 -28.85
N VAL A 6 -3.90 -31.69 -28.84
CA VAL A 6 -3.15 -30.43 -28.69
C VAL A 6 -3.52 -29.57 -29.90
N SER A 7 -4.46 -28.65 -29.73
CA SER A 7 -4.83 -27.70 -30.77
C SER A 7 -3.68 -26.74 -31.00
N LYS A 8 -3.28 -26.62 -32.21
CA LYS A 8 -2.20 -25.80 -32.73
C LYS A 8 -2.59 -24.34 -32.54
N CYS A 9 -2.05 -23.67 -31.52
CA CYS A 9 -1.83 -22.24 -31.64
C CYS A 9 -0.93 -22.05 -32.86
N ALA A 10 -1.54 -21.93 -34.03
CA ALA A 10 -0.83 -21.64 -35.25
C ALA A 10 -0.14 -20.28 -35.03
N PHE A 11 1.18 -20.32 -34.96
CA PHE A 11 2.03 -19.17 -35.17
C PHE A 11 1.74 -18.63 -36.59
N HIS A 12 0.60 -17.94 -36.72
CA HIS A 12 0.34 -17.14 -37.89
C HIS A 12 1.15 -15.86 -37.75
N ASN A 13 2.17 -15.81 -38.56
CA ASN A 13 3.14 -14.78 -38.83
C ASN A 13 2.60 -13.35 -38.67
N SER A 14 2.57 -12.85 -37.44
CA SER A 14 2.25 -11.45 -37.12
C SER A 14 3.46 -10.71 -36.57
N ARG A 15 4.66 -11.04 -37.06
CA ARG A 15 5.87 -10.28 -36.74
C ARG A 15 5.73 -8.79 -37.11
N THR A 16 4.93 -8.47 -38.13
CA THR A 16 4.76 -7.10 -38.61
C THR A 16 3.84 -6.27 -37.74
N ILE A 17 2.78 -6.86 -37.16
CA ILE A 17 1.83 -6.14 -36.28
C ILE A 17 2.39 -6.00 -34.87
N ALA A 18 3.08 -7.04 -34.34
CA ALA A 18 3.75 -6.96 -33.04
C ALA A 18 4.87 -5.92 -33.02
N GLN A 19 5.56 -5.73 -34.15
CA GLN A 19 6.65 -4.76 -34.28
C GLN A 19 6.12 -3.31 -34.39
N LEU A 20 4.95 -3.10 -35.00
CA LEU A 20 4.26 -1.80 -35.05
C LEU A 20 3.66 -1.41 -33.70
N ILE A 21 3.15 -2.36 -32.93
CA ILE A 21 2.60 -2.14 -31.59
C ILE A 21 3.72 -1.85 -30.56
N TYR A 22 4.90 -2.46 -30.74
CA TYR A 22 6.07 -2.18 -29.90
C TYR A 22 6.57 -0.74 -30.04
N LEU A 23 6.45 -0.15 -31.22
CA LEU A 23 6.80 1.25 -31.49
C LEU A 23 5.80 2.26 -30.95
N ALA A 24 4.55 1.83 -30.66
CA ALA A 24 3.51 2.68 -30.09
C ALA A 24 3.47 2.66 -28.55
N GLY A 25 4.38 1.93 -27.86
CA GLY A 25 4.49 1.92 -26.39
C GLY A 25 3.31 1.29 -25.64
N VAL A 26 2.38 0.62 -26.34
CA VAL A 26 1.25 -0.07 -25.73
C VAL A 26 1.60 -1.54 -25.55
N LEU A 27 2.17 -1.89 -24.41
CA LEU A 27 2.26 -3.28 -23.94
C LEU A 27 0.85 -3.79 -23.63
N LEU A 28 0.20 -4.46 -24.59
CA LEU A 28 -1.00 -5.25 -24.32
C LEU A 28 -0.57 -6.46 -23.48
N SER A 29 -0.55 -6.30 -22.15
CA SER A 29 -0.38 -7.43 -21.24
C SER A 29 -1.66 -8.26 -21.27
N THR A 30 -1.61 -9.39 -21.99
CA THR A 30 -2.71 -10.33 -22.11
C THR A 30 -2.55 -11.46 -21.10
N VAL A 31 -3.65 -11.83 -20.44
CA VAL A 31 -3.66 -13.01 -19.57
C VAL A 31 -3.84 -14.26 -20.47
N HIS A 32 -2.86 -15.16 -20.40
CA HIS A 32 -2.87 -16.39 -21.20
C HIS A 32 -3.97 -17.36 -20.77
N CYS A 33 -4.49 -18.12 -21.72
CA CYS A 33 -5.42 -19.18 -21.43
C CYS A 33 -4.76 -20.30 -20.61
N PRO A 34 -5.28 -20.69 -19.43
CA PRO A 34 -4.66 -21.74 -18.62
C PRO A 34 -4.80 -23.15 -19.22
N SER A 35 -5.65 -23.32 -20.24
CA SER A 35 -5.88 -24.63 -20.93
C SER A 35 -4.95 -24.83 -22.11
N CYS A 36 -4.76 -23.83 -22.98
CA CYS A 36 -3.98 -23.97 -24.22
C CYS A 36 -2.85 -22.94 -24.35
N SER A 37 -2.63 -22.09 -23.35
CA SER A 37 -1.61 -21.02 -23.34
C SER A 37 -1.75 -19.98 -24.46
N CYS A 38 -2.89 -19.94 -25.16
CA CYS A 38 -3.16 -18.92 -26.15
C CYS A 38 -3.17 -17.53 -25.51
N VAL A 39 -2.52 -16.56 -26.14
CA VAL A 39 -2.44 -15.17 -25.67
C VAL A 39 -3.71 -14.37 -25.91
N ASP A 40 -4.54 -14.79 -26.86
CA ASP A 40 -5.76 -14.09 -27.23
C ASP A 40 -6.95 -14.58 -26.39
N THR A 41 -7.31 -13.76 -25.40
CA THR A 41 -8.46 -14.00 -24.51
C THR A 41 -9.35 -12.77 -24.45
N LYS A 42 -10.68 -12.96 -24.50
CA LYS A 42 -11.68 -11.90 -24.44
C LYS A 42 -12.34 -11.84 -23.08
N VAL A 43 -12.52 -10.64 -22.53
CA VAL A 43 -13.35 -10.40 -21.35
C VAL A 43 -14.81 -10.44 -21.80
N ILE A 44 -15.60 -11.35 -21.22
CA ILE A 44 -17.03 -11.52 -21.52
C ILE A 44 -17.95 -10.94 -20.44
N ASP A 45 -17.43 -10.75 -19.22
CA ASP A 45 -18.16 -10.14 -18.09
C ASP A 45 -17.16 -9.52 -17.12
N SER A 46 -17.54 -8.37 -16.52
CA SER A 46 -16.75 -7.67 -15.48
C SER A 46 -17.68 -7.22 -14.38
N ARG A 47 -17.35 -7.52 -13.12
CA ARG A 47 -18.14 -7.13 -11.96
C ARG A 47 -17.22 -6.71 -10.82
N GLU A 48 -17.67 -5.77 -10.04
CA GLU A 48 -17.05 -5.47 -8.76
C GLU A 48 -17.14 -6.68 -7.83
N SER A 49 -16.11 -6.85 -7.01
CA SER A 49 -15.95 -7.94 -6.05
C SER A 49 -15.25 -7.38 -4.81
N GLU A 50 -15.45 -8.02 -3.66
CA GLU A 50 -14.81 -7.62 -2.41
C GLU A 50 -15.11 -6.15 -2.05
N GLU A 51 -16.42 -5.76 -2.12
CA GLU A 51 -16.89 -4.42 -1.77
C GLU A 51 -16.19 -3.27 -2.54
N GLY A 52 -15.80 -3.53 -3.79
CA GLY A 52 -15.10 -2.57 -4.65
C GLY A 52 -13.56 -2.67 -4.60
N ALA A 53 -12.99 -3.50 -3.73
CA ALA A 53 -11.53 -3.66 -3.63
C ALA A 53 -10.93 -4.52 -4.76
N ALA A 54 -11.76 -5.23 -5.53
CA ALA A 54 -11.34 -6.06 -6.65
C ALA A 54 -12.31 -5.99 -7.83
N ILE A 55 -11.80 -6.23 -9.04
CA ILE A 55 -12.62 -6.42 -10.24
C ILE A 55 -12.49 -7.88 -10.64
N ARG A 56 -13.62 -8.59 -10.63
CA ARG A 56 -13.72 -9.95 -11.16
C ARG A 56 -14.02 -9.89 -12.65
N ARG A 57 -13.15 -10.48 -13.47
CA ARG A 57 -13.35 -10.57 -14.92
C ARG A 57 -13.52 -12.03 -15.36
N ARG A 58 -14.59 -12.33 -16.07
CA ARG A 58 -14.79 -13.60 -16.74
C ARG A 58 -14.26 -13.51 -18.15
N ARG A 59 -13.37 -14.43 -18.51
CA ARG A 59 -12.68 -14.48 -19.81
C ARG A 59 -13.05 -15.72 -20.58
N SER A 60 -12.94 -15.63 -21.89
CA SER A 60 -13.04 -16.77 -22.82
C SER A 60 -11.84 -16.76 -23.75
N CYS A 61 -11.20 -17.90 -23.92
CA CYS A 61 -10.17 -18.09 -24.94
C CYS A 61 -10.78 -18.08 -26.32
N THR A 62 -10.19 -17.38 -27.27
CA THR A 62 -10.65 -17.31 -28.65
C THR A 62 -10.32 -18.56 -29.43
N ASP A 63 -9.29 -19.32 -29.02
CA ASP A 63 -8.82 -20.53 -29.69
C ASP A 63 -9.56 -21.78 -29.20
N CYS A 64 -9.47 -22.10 -27.88
CA CYS A 64 -10.06 -23.34 -27.35
C CYS A 64 -11.45 -23.14 -26.69
N GLY A 65 -11.97 -21.93 -26.61
CA GLY A 65 -13.27 -21.64 -25.99
C GLY A 65 -13.31 -21.80 -24.48
N TYR A 66 -12.18 -22.14 -23.82
CA TYR A 66 -12.12 -22.32 -22.39
C TYR A 66 -12.45 -21.02 -21.66
N ARG A 67 -13.33 -21.12 -20.64
CA ARG A 67 -13.76 -19.98 -19.82
C ARG A 67 -13.09 -20.03 -18.46
N PHE A 68 -12.49 -18.91 -18.06
CA PHE A 68 -11.82 -18.76 -16.77
C PHE A 68 -12.09 -17.39 -16.16
N THR A 69 -11.77 -17.24 -14.90
CA THR A 69 -11.96 -16.00 -14.15
C THR A 69 -10.61 -15.46 -13.71
N THR A 70 -10.44 -14.14 -13.84
CA THR A 70 -9.32 -13.41 -13.30
C THR A 70 -9.82 -12.35 -12.33
N TYR A 71 -8.97 -11.99 -11.37
CA TYR A 71 -9.21 -10.89 -10.45
C TYR A 71 -8.13 -9.85 -10.64
N GLU A 72 -8.55 -8.60 -10.80
CA GLU A 72 -7.66 -7.45 -10.70
C GLU A 72 -7.82 -6.88 -9.30
N ARG A 73 -6.72 -6.83 -8.56
CA ARG A 73 -6.63 -6.27 -7.22
C ARG A 73 -5.51 -5.26 -7.17
N LEU A 74 -5.66 -4.26 -6.32
CA LEU A 74 -4.52 -3.43 -5.96
C LEU A 74 -3.50 -4.32 -5.25
N GLU A 75 -2.29 -4.38 -5.78
CA GLU A 75 -1.19 -5.04 -5.09
C GLU A 75 -0.75 -4.13 -3.95
N ASN A 76 -1.05 -4.54 -2.72
CA ASN A 76 -0.51 -3.89 -1.53
C ASN A 76 0.98 -4.26 -1.43
N GLN A 77 1.82 -3.44 -2.05
CA GLN A 77 3.26 -3.61 -1.89
C GLN A 77 3.64 -3.49 -0.42
N PRO A 78 4.49 -4.39 0.09
CA PRO A 78 4.94 -4.30 1.47
C PRO A 78 5.68 -2.97 1.68
N LEU A 79 5.24 -2.23 2.70
CA LEU A 79 5.88 -0.98 3.11
C LEU A 79 7.16 -1.29 3.87
N PHE A 80 8.29 -0.73 3.43
CA PHE A 80 9.57 -0.89 4.11
C PHE A 80 10.05 0.41 4.73
N VAL A 81 10.75 0.28 5.85
CA VAL A 81 11.31 1.40 6.61
C VAL A 81 12.83 1.32 6.59
N ILE A 82 13.48 2.39 6.16
CA ILE A 82 14.92 2.57 6.22
C ILE A 82 15.27 3.15 7.60
N LYS A 83 16.09 2.42 8.35
CA LYS A 83 16.59 2.87 9.65
C LYS A 83 17.76 3.84 9.50
N ARG A 84 18.14 4.49 10.61
CA ARG A 84 19.27 5.44 10.68
C ARG A 84 20.61 4.79 10.27
N ASP A 85 20.78 3.49 10.51
CA ASP A 85 21.95 2.68 10.13
C ASP A 85 21.89 2.17 8.67
N GLY A 86 20.86 2.55 7.90
CA GLY A 86 20.64 2.10 6.53
C GLY A 86 19.93 0.73 6.42
N ALA A 87 19.64 0.05 7.51
CA ALA A 87 18.94 -1.24 7.49
C ALA A 87 17.49 -1.07 6.99
N ARG A 88 17.09 -1.92 6.05
CA ARG A 88 15.74 -1.96 5.47
C ARG A 88 14.91 -3.03 6.18
N GLN A 89 13.79 -2.65 6.78
CA GLN A 89 12.90 -3.55 7.52
C GLN A 89 11.45 -3.33 7.09
N PRO A 90 10.60 -4.36 7.16
CA PRO A 90 9.16 -4.16 6.92
C PRO A 90 8.58 -3.22 7.98
N PHE A 91 7.57 -2.45 7.57
CA PHE A 91 6.80 -1.61 8.50
C PHE A 91 6.10 -2.49 9.53
N ASP A 92 6.30 -2.17 10.79
CA ASP A 92 5.78 -2.94 11.93
C ASP A 92 4.67 -2.15 12.62
N ARG A 93 3.41 -2.51 12.32
CA ARG A 93 2.21 -1.91 12.93
C ARG A 93 2.20 -2.04 14.44
N ALA A 94 2.62 -3.20 14.96
CA ALA A 94 2.62 -3.46 16.40
C ALA A 94 3.61 -2.55 17.14
N LYS A 95 4.75 -2.29 16.53
CA LYS A 95 5.74 -1.37 17.08
C LYS A 95 5.26 0.08 17.11
N VAL A 96 4.58 0.53 16.05
CA VAL A 96 3.99 1.87 16.00
C VAL A 96 2.88 1.99 17.05
N ALA A 97 1.98 1.00 17.13
CA ALA A 97 0.92 0.95 18.14
C ALA A 97 1.48 1.02 19.56
N SER A 98 2.51 0.22 19.88
CA SER A 98 3.17 0.21 21.18
C SER A 98 3.76 1.59 21.55
N GLY A 99 4.36 2.29 20.57
CA GLY A 99 4.86 3.66 20.78
C GLY A 99 3.76 4.66 21.10
N ILE A 100 2.63 4.58 20.38
CA ILE A 100 1.45 5.40 20.62
C ILE A 100 0.85 5.08 22.00
N GLN A 101 0.65 3.78 22.32
CA GLN A 101 0.13 3.33 23.63
C GLN A 101 0.93 3.87 24.81
N ALA A 102 2.27 3.86 24.70
CA ALA A 102 3.13 4.41 25.73
C ALA A 102 2.90 5.92 25.92
N ALA A 103 2.70 6.66 24.84
CA ALA A 103 2.47 8.11 24.88
C ALA A 103 1.09 8.47 25.47
N VAL A 104 0.04 7.72 25.12
CA VAL A 104 -1.35 7.99 25.55
C VAL A 104 -1.68 7.41 26.92
N LYS A 105 -0.76 6.74 27.60
CA LYS A 105 -1.01 6.10 28.90
C LYS A 105 -1.64 7.09 29.89
N GLY A 106 -2.85 6.74 30.38
CA GLY A 106 -3.64 7.58 31.30
C GLY A 106 -4.28 8.80 30.62
N ARG A 107 -4.41 8.80 29.31
CA ARG A 107 -5.17 9.77 28.51
C ARG A 107 -6.49 9.17 28.04
N PRO A 108 -7.51 9.97 27.74
CA PRO A 108 -8.81 9.49 27.24
C PRO A 108 -8.73 9.13 25.73
N VAL A 109 -7.85 8.19 25.40
CA VAL A 109 -7.66 7.64 24.04
C VAL A 109 -7.82 6.14 24.15
N GLU A 110 -8.76 5.58 23.43
CA GLU A 110 -9.08 4.15 23.46
C GLU A 110 -8.21 3.33 22.49
N ASP A 111 -8.10 2.02 22.73
CA ASP A 111 -7.31 1.12 21.88
C ASP A 111 -7.79 1.12 20.43
N ILE A 112 -9.09 1.30 20.19
CA ILE A 112 -9.67 1.40 18.85
C ILE A 112 -9.16 2.64 18.11
N ASP A 113 -9.00 3.76 18.82
CA ASP A 113 -8.47 5.00 18.24
C ASP A 113 -6.99 4.82 17.86
N ILE A 114 -6.23 4.10 18.68
CA ILE A 114 -4.81 3.79 18.41
C ILE A 114 -4.69 2.96 17.13
N MET A 115 -5.53 1.95 16.95
CA MET A 115 -5.50 1.12 15.73
C MET A 115 -5.88 1.94 14.49
N ALA A 116 -6.86 2.82 14.60
CA ALA A 116 -7.25 3.72 13.53
C ALA A 116 -6.12 4.73 13.19
N MET A 117 -5.38 5.24 14.19
CA MET A 117 -4.19 6.07 13.96
C MET A 117 -3.12 5.30 13.19
N VAL A 118 -2.82 4.06 13.59
CA VAL A 118 -1.82 3.22 12.92
C VAL A 118 -2.20 2.97 11.46
N GLU A 119 -3.47 2.73 11.18
CA GLU A 119 -3.98 2.55 9.81
C GLU A 119 -3.77 3.81 8.96
N ARG A 120 -4.19 4.98 9.47
CA ARG A 120 -3.99 6.25 8.76
C ARG A 120 -2.51 6.57 8.53
N ILE A 121 -1.64 6.26 9.48
CA ILE A 121 -0.18 6.41 9.34
C ILE A 121 0.32 5.53 8.20
N GLU A 122 -0.06 4.25 8.19
CA GLU A 122 0.36 3.31 7.15
C GLU A 122 -0.11 3.76 5.78
N ASP A 123 -1.38 4.16 5.64
CA ASP A 123 -1.94 4.64 4.38
C ASP A 123 -1.22 5.91 3.88
N LYS A 124 -0.97 6.87 4.78
CA LYS A 124 -0.22 8.09 4.47
C LYS A 124 1.19 7.76 3.95
N LEU A 125 1.88 6.83 4.61
CA LEU A 125 3.23 6.41 4.21
C LEU A 125 3.23 5.66 2.87
N ARG A 126 2.21 4.84 2.60
CA ARG A 126 2.06 4.17 1.28
C ARG A 126 1.87 5.16 0.14
N LEU A 127 1.18 6.30 0.37
CA LEU A 127 0.99 7.34 -0.64
C LEU A 127 2.30 8.06 -1.04
N VAL A 128 3.31 8.06 -0.17
CA VAL A 128 4.63 8.62 -0.50
C VAL A 128 5.30 7.82 -1.62
N GLY A 129 5.02 6.52 -1.70
CA GLY A 129 5.60 5.60 -2.68
C GLY A 129 7.04 5.20 -2.35
N GLY A 130 7.36 3.93 -2.54
CA GLY A 130 8.70 3.39 -2.25
C GLY A 130 8.96 3.17 -0.75
N ASP A 131 10.25 3.12 -0.40
CA ASP A 131 10.69 2.93 0.97
C ASP A 131 10.62 4.25 1.74
N VAL A 132 10.11 4.22 2.98
CA VAL A 132 10.03 5.38 3.88
C VAL A 132 11.13 5.33 4.92
N THR A 133 11.42 6.43 5.57
CA THR A 133 12.43 6.49 6.64
C THR A 133 11.79 6.38 8.03
N THR A 134 12.59 6.05 9.05
CA THR A 134 12.13 6.16 10.45
C THR A 134 11.71 7.57 10.82
N TYR A 135 12.25 8.58 10.12
CA TYR A 135 11.86 9.97 10.28
C TYR A 135 10.42 10.19 9.80
N ASP A 136 10.06 9.67 8.64
CA ASP A 136 8.71 9.81 8.07
C ASP A 136 7.67 9.13 8.97
N VAL A 137 7.99 7.94 9.48
CA VAL A 137 7.13 7.21 10.45
C VAL A 137 6.94 8.04 11.72
N GLY A 138 8.01 8.53 12.33
CA GLY A 138 7.93 9.29 13.57
C GLY A 138 7.17 10.62 13.41
N HIS A 139 7.34 11.31 12.29
CA HIS A 139 6.57 12.52 11.97
C HIS A 139 5.08 12.23 11.76
N SER A 140 4.75 11.13 11.10
CA SER A 140 3.36 10.73 10.93
C SER A 140 2.69 10.39 12.26
N VAL A 141 3.41 9.74 13.18
CA VAL A 141 2.92 9.51 14.57
C VAL A 141 2.70 10.83 15.31
N LEU A 142 3.64 11.76 15.21
CA LEU A 142 3.51 13.09 15.83
C LEU A 142 2.30 13.87 15.31
N ASP A 143 2.01 13.79 14.01
CA ASP A 143 0.85 14.45 13.40
C ASP A 143 -0.47 13.87 13.96
N GLU A 144 -0.59 12.54 14.06
CA GLU A 144 -1.77 11.87 14.62
C GLU A 144 -1.96 12.19 16.12
N LEU A 145 -0.89 12.11 16.90
CA LEU A 145 -0.96 12.41 18.34
C LEU A 145 -1.30 13.88 18.61
N ARG A 146 -0.83 14.80 17.77
CA ARG A 146 -1.17 16.23 17.88
C ARG A 146 -2.66 16.46 17.72
N ALA A 147 -3.28 15.76 16.77
CA ALA A 147 -4.72 15.89 16.55
C ALA A 147 -5.56 15.26 17.67
N ALA A 148 -5.02 14.23 18.33
CA ALA A 148 -5.73 13.46 19.34
C ALA A 148 -5.53 14.01 20.77
N ASP A 149 -4.29 14.28 21.18
CA ASP A 149 -3.95 14.69 22.54
C ASP A 149 -2.58 15.36 22.62
N GLU A 150 -2.55 16.64 23.00
CA GLU A 150 -1.29 17.43 23.07
C GLU A 150 -0.30 16.89 24.10
N VAL A 151 -0.78 16.29 25.21
CA VAL A 151 0.09 15.70 26.23
C VAL A 151 0.75 14.43 25.71
N ALA A 152 0.00 13.58 25.01
CA ALA A 152 0.54 12.39 24.37
C ALA A 152 1.57 12.79 23.29
N TYR A 153 1.26 13.82 22.49
CA TYR A 153 2.22 14.40 21.55
C TYR A 153 3.53 14.76 22.22
N MET A 154 3.49 15.53 23.32
CA MET A 154 4.68 15.98 24.03
C MET A 154 5.51 14.82 24.60
N ARG A 155 4.83 13.79 25.13
CA ARG A 155 5.49 12.57 25.62
C ARG A 155 6.20 11.82 24.50
N PHE A 156 5.53 11.63 23.37
CA PHE A 156 6.14 10.95 22.22
C PHE A 156 7.29 11.79 21.66
N ALA A 157 7.09 13.10 21.49
CA ALA A 157 8.10 14.02 20.97
C ALA A 157 9.36 14.01 21.82
N SER A 158 9.23 13.98 23.15
CA SER A 158 10.39 13.99 24.06
C SER A 158 11.31 12.78 23.87
N VAL A 159 10.72 11.59 23.66
CA VAL A 159 11.50 10.36 23.42
C VAL A 159 11.99 10.31 21.97
N TYR A 160 11.13 10.61 21.01
CA TYR A 160 11.44 10.50 19.60
C TYR A 160 12.52 11.49 19.13
N LYS A 161 12.44 12.74 19.62
CA LYS A 161 13.40 13.82 19.32
C LYS A 161 14.58 13.87 20.29
N ASN A 162 14.59 12.95 21.27
CA ASN A 162 15.62 12.84 22.29
C ASN A 162 15.87 14.17 23.01
N PHE A 163 14.84 14.67 23.74
CA PHE A 163 14.98 15.90 24.52
C PHE A 163 15.99 15.72 25.65
N ASP A 164 16.92 16.66 25.77
CA ASP A 164 17.98 16.61 26.74
C ASP A 164 17.65 17.45 28.00
N ASP A 165 16.89 18.54 27.83
CA ASP A 165 16.59 19.47 28.93
C ASP A 165 15.18 20.08 28.85
N ALA A 166 14.84 20.90 29.84
CA ALA A 166 13.56 21.60 29.91
C ALA A 166 13.38 22.67 28.81
N ALA A 167 14.46 23.13 28.18
CA ALA A 167 14.38 24.12 27.11
C ALA A 167 13.82 23.46 25.82
N ASP A 168 14.09 22.17 25.62
CA ASP A 168 13.53 21.40 24.49
C ASP A 168 12.00 21.31 24.60
N PHE A 169 11.49 21.03 25.81
CA PHE A 169 10.05 21.03 26.08
C PHE A 169 9.41 22.40 25.80
N ARG A 170 10.06 23.49 26.22
CA ARG A 170 9.55 24.85 25.97
C ARG A 170 9.50 25.18 24.48
N ARG A 171 10.55 24.79 23.74
CA ARG A 171 10.61 24.97 22.27
C ARG A 171 9.49 24.20 21.55
N GLU A 172 9.32 22.96 21.93
CA GLU A 172 8.28 22.10 21.29
C GLU A 172 6.88 22.59 21.63
N PHE A 173 6.64 22.99 22.88
CA PHE A 173 5.36 23.55 23.30
C PHE A 173 5.02 24.87 22.57
N ALA A 174 6.01 25.73 22.36
CA ALA A 174 5.81 26.95 21.57
C ALA A 174 5.45 26.66 20.09
N LEU A 175 5.96 25.55 19.54
CA LEU A 175 5.59 25.11 18.19
C LEU A 175 4.15 24.58 18.12
N LEU A 176 3.69 23.89 19.16
CA LEU A 176 2.29 23.44 19.25
C LEU A 176 1.35 24.65 19.26
N GLN A 177 1.58 25.63 20.13
CA GLN A 177 0.73 26.81 20.25
C GLN A 177 0.62 27.63 18.95
N LYS A 178 1.74 27.84 18.24
CA LYS A 178 1.75 28.60 16.98
C LYS A 178 0.91 27.98 15.87
N ARG A 179 0.72 26.65 15.89
CA ARG A 179 -0.06 25.93 14.87
C ARG A 179 -1.54 25.83 15.23
N SER A 180 -1.89 25.73 16.53
CA SER A 180 -3.29 25.78 16.99
C SER A 180 -3.95 27.13 16.71
N THR A 181 -3.18 28.22 16.59
CA THR A 181 -3.71 29.58 16.29
C THR A 181 -3.95 29.81 14.79
N ARG A 182 -3.56 28.87 13.91
CA ARG A 182 -3.70 28.98 12.45
C ARG A 182 -4.77 28.05 11.84
N ALA A 183 -5.41 27.22 12.63
CA ALA A 183 -6.53 26.35 12.26
C ALA A 183 -7.84 26.99 12.69
#